data_af33be38e70a9cea9f07b940d13eb66d
#
_entry.id   af33be38e70a9cea9f07b940d13eb66d
#
_cell.length_a   1.000
_cell.length_b   1.000
_cell.length_c   1.000
_cell.angle_alpha   90.00
_cell.angle_beta   90.00
_cell.angle_gamma   90.00
#
_symmetry.space_group_name_H-M   'P 1'
#
loop_
_entity.id
_entity.type
_entity.pdbx_description
1 polymer ?
#
loop_
_entity_poly.entity_id
_entity_poly.type
_entity_poly.pdbx_seq_one_letter_code
_entity_poly.pdbx_strand_id
1 'polypeptide(L)'
;MIEIEHISKSFDGQVVVDDVSMHIDEGALVVVVGTSGSGKTTLLRMINRLIEPSAGRVVIDGQDARAVPVHLLRRQIGYAIQGHGLFPHRTVAQNIATVPRLLGWNRARIAARVDELLHLFQLEPAEFRDRYPSQLSGGQQQRVGVARALAASPKLLLMDEPFGALDPIIRAHAQADLRTIQRRLGTTIVLVTHDMNEAIQLGDRIAVMDQGHLLQYAEPREVVVHPATDFVGELLGSGERPFRLLSLQPVRDFIEPGEAEGEAIADTVSLRDALEDALWTGRAAVPVRGASGAILGRITLDRAVRQAARPK
;
A
#
# COMPACT_ATOMS: atom_id res chain seq x y z
N MET A 1 -12.74 8.63 8.69
CA MET A 1 -13.12 7.30 8.20
C MET A 1 -12.94 6.21 9.27
N ILE A 2 -11.73 5.98 9.83
CA ILE A 2 -11.51 4.99 10.89
C ILE A 2 -10.85 5.66 12.10
N GLU A 3 -11.43 5.43 13.28
CA GLU A 3 -10.87 5.79 14.57
C GLU A 3 -10.50 4.52 15.31
N ILE A 4 -9.25 4.38 15.68
CA ILE A 4 -8.76 3.32 16.55
C ILE A 4 -8.47 3.98 17.88
N GLU A 5 -9.20 3.57 18.94
CA GLU A 5 -9.15 4.23 20.25
C GLU A 5 -8.70 3.25 21.32
N HIS A 6 -7.48 3.45 21.83
CA HIS A 6 -6.89 2.71 22.94
C HIS A 6 -7.02 1.19 22.82
N ILE A 7 -6.81 0.67 21.57
CA ILE A 7 -7.03 -0.73 21.28
C ILE A 7 -5.89 -1.59 21.84
N SER A 8 -6.26 -2.61 22.59
CA SER A 8 -5.31 -3.57 23.16
C SER A 8 -5.77 -5.00 22.92
N LYS A 9 -4.83 -5.92 22.82
CA LYS A 9 -5.09 -7.36 22.71
C LYS A 9 -4.08 -8.17 23.49
N SER A 10 -4.59 -9.04 24.36
CA SER A 10 -3.81 -10.09 25.00
C SER A 10 -4.33 -11.47 24.62
N PHE A 11 -3.43 -12.46 24.56
CA PHE A 11 -3.72 -13.88 24.41
C PHE A 11 -3.02 -14.60 25.57
N ASP A 12 -3.76 -15.38 26.33
CA ASP A 12 -3.25 -16.16 27.45
C ASP A 12 -2.34 -15.37 28.40
N GLY A 13 -2.70 -14.10 28.64
CA GLY A 13 -1.95 -13.18 29.50
C GLY A 13 -0.79 -12.44 28.83
N GLN A 14 -0.41 -12.80 27.61
CA GLN A 14 0.62 -12.10 26.84
C GLN A 14 -0.02 -10.96 26.02
N VAL A 15 0.45 -9.73 26.24
CA VAL A 15 0.03 -8.55 25.47
C VAL A 15 0.71 -8.59 24.10
N VAL A 16 -0.10 -8.51 23.02
CA VAL A 16 0.35 -8.53 21.63
C VAL A 16 0.13 -7.18 20.94
N VAL A 17 -0.90 -6.44 21.34
CA VAL A 17 -1.14 -5.05 20.96
C VAL A 17 -1.48 -4.29 22.23
N ASP A 18 -0.84 -3.14 22.46
CA ASP A 18 -0.95 -2.38 23.70
C ASP A 18 -1.23 -0.91 23.41
N ASP A 19 -2.40 -0.46 23.83
CA ASP A 19 -2.85 0.94 23.81
C ASP A 19 -2.64 1.70 22.50
N VAL A 20 -2.95 1.07 21.36
CA VAL A 20 -2.79 1.68 20.05
C VAL A 20 -3.96 2.61 19.74
N SER A 21 -3.64 3.87 19.41
CA SER A 21 -4.60 4.87 18.97
C SER A 21 -4.13 5.54 17.67
N MET A 22 -4.99 5.61 16.64
CA MET A 22 -4.72 6.31 15.40
C MET A 22 -6.00 6.68 14.67
N HIS A 23 -5.95 7.76 13.89
CA HIS A 23 -7.00 8.20 12.99
C HIS A 23 -6.58 7.96 11.53
N ILE A 24 -7.48 7.41 10.72
CA ILE A 24 -7.26 7.14 9.30
C ILE A 24 -8.31 7.89 8.49
N ASP A 25 -7.86 8.84 7.68
CA ASP A 25 -8.72 9.65 6.82
C ASP A 25 -9.37 8.82 5.71
N GLU A 26 -10.51 9.30 5.20
CA GLU A 26 -11.16 8.69 4.03
C GLU A 26 -10.27 8.81 2.79
N GLY A 27 -10.16 7.74 2.04
CA GLY A 27 -9.33 7.67 0.85
C GLY A 27 -7.82 7.61 1.10
N ALA A 28 -7.36 7.61 2.36
CA ALA A 28 -5.94 7.48 2.67
C ALA A 28 -5.45 6.03 2.50
N LEU A 29 -4.19 5.88 2.10
CA LEU A 29 -3.44 4.63 2.17
C LEU A 29 -2.49 4.69 3.38
N VAL A 30 -2.82 3.94 4.41
CA VAL A 30 -1.99 3.82 5.62
C VAL A 30 -1.23 2.50 5.58
N VAL A 31 0.09 2.57 5.78
CA VAL A 31 0.93 1.37 5.86
C VAL A 31 1.37 1.15 7.30
N VAL A 32 1.04 -0.02 7.84
CA VAL A 32 1.49 -0.47 9.16
C VAL A 32 2.74 -1.32 8.97
N VAL A 33 3.87 -0.87 9.46
CA VAL A 33 5.18 -1.51 9.29
C VAL A 33 5.85 -1.81 10.63
N GLY A 34 6.71 -2.80 10.66
CA GLY A 34 7.46 -3.21 11.86
C GLY A 34 7.99 -4.64 11.74
N THR A 35 8.75 -5.10 12.72
CA THR A 35 9.33 -6.44 12.74
C THR A 35 8.27 -7.54 12.82
N SER A 36 8.65 -8.78 12.52
CA SER A 36 7.78 -9.94 12.74
C SER A 36 7.39 -10.04 14.21
N GLY A 37 6.12 -10.32 14.48
CA GLY A 37 5.61 -10.39 15.86
C GLY A 37 5.28 -9.04 16.51
N SER A 38 5.45 -7.90 15.85
CA SER A 38 5.14 -6.58 16.44
C SER A 38 3.64 -6.25 16.58
N GLY A 39 2.72 -7.18 16.28
CA GLY A 39 1.27 -7.00 16.49
C GLY A 39 0.49 -6.52 15.26
N LYS A 40 1.11 -6.20 14.13
CA LYS A 40 0.48 -5.61 12.91
C LYS A 40 -0.71 -6.40 12.38
N THR A 41 -0.53 -7.69 12.13
CA THR A 41 -1.60 -8.57 11.65
C THR A 41 -2.73 -8.69 12.67
N THR A 42 -2.41 -8.69 13.97
CA THR A 42 -3.40 -8.69 15.05
C THR A 42 -4.21 -7.39 15.03
N LEU A 43 -3.55 -6.23 14.90
CA LEU A 43 -4.20 -4.93 14.75
C LEU A 43 -5.14 -4.93 13.53
N LEU A 44 -4.66 -5.37 12.37
CA LEU A 44 -5.46 -5.46 11.15
C LEU A 44 -6.70 -6.34 11.34
N ARG A 45 -6.54 -7.49 12.02
CA ARG A 45 -7.64 -8.43 12.29
C ARG A 45 -8.62 -7.92 13.35
N MET A 46 -8.23 -6.98 14.20
CA MET A 46 -9.16 -6.32 15.10
C MET A 46 -10.04 -5.30 14.36
N ILE A 47 -9.55 -4.62 13.33
CA ILE A 47 -10.34 -3.67 12.54
C ILE A 47 -11.56 -4.36 11.89
N ASN A 48 -11.40 -5.57 11.35
CA ASN A 48 -12.51 -6.33 10.74
C ASN A 48 -13.16 -7.33 11.71
N ARG A 49 -12.82 -7.25 13.00
CA ARG A 49 -13.34 -8.13 14.05
C ARG A 49 -13.14 -9.63 13.78
N LEU A 50 -12.07 -10.01 13.06
CA LEU A 50 -11.62 -11.40 13.05
C LEU A 50 -11.03 -11.79 14.41
N ILE A 51 -10.52 -10.81 15.15
CA ILE A 51 -10.08 -10.91 16.53
C ILE A 51 -10.82 -9.80 17.29
N GLU A 52 -11.46 -10.14 18.41
CA GLU A 52 -12.05 -9.12 19.30
C GLU A 52 -10.94 -8.50 20.17
N PRO A 53 -10.89 -7.17 20.28
CA PRO A 53 -9.96 -6.51 21.19
C PRO A 53 -10.24 -6.85 22.65
N SER A 54 -9.21 -6.86 23.48
CA SER A 54 -9.34 -7.01 24.95
C SER A 54 -9.75 -5.70 25.61
N ALA A 55 -9.34 -4.55 25.04
CA ALA A 55 -9.73 -3.20 25.47
C ALA A 55 -9.78 -2.26 24.26
N GLY A 56 -10.37 -1.08 24.43
CA GLY A 56 -10.52 -0.08 23.38
C GLY A 56 -11.62 -0.41 22.39
N ARG A 57 -11.67 0.34 21.29
CA ARG A 57 -12.67 0.15 20.23
C ARG A 57 -12.16 0.61 18.87
N VAL A 58 -12.85 0.16 17.83
CA VAL A 58 -12.69 0.63 16.45
C VAL A 58 -14.01 1.26 16.01
N VAL A 59 -13.94 2.49 15.52
CA VAL A 59 -15.09 3.20 14.94
C VAL A 59 -14.84 3.36 13.45
N ILE A 60 -15.81 2.97 12.61
CA ILE A 60 -15.74 3.06 11.14
C ILE A 60 -16.94 3.90 10.68
N ASP A 61 -16.67 4.98 9.94
CA ASP A 61 -17.69 5.95 9.50
C ASP A 61 -18.58 6.45 10.65
N GLY A 62 -17.98 6.72 11.82
CA GLY A 62 -18.70 7.20 13.00
C GLY A 62 -19.48 6.13 13.77
N GLN A 63 -19.44 4.86 13.35
CA GLN A 63 -20.12 3.76 14.01
C GLN A 63 -19.13 2.79 14.70
N ASP A 64 -19.34 2.50 15.99
CA ASP A 64 -18.57 1.47 16.68
C ASP A 64 -18.74 0.12 15.95
N ALA A 65 -17.63 -0.48 15.56
CA ALA A 65 -17.63 -1.75 14.83
C ALA A 65 -18.37 -2.87 15.60
N ARG A 66 -18.41 -2.81 16.95
CA ARG A 66 -19.14 -3.79 17.77
C ARG A 66 -20.66 -3.64 17.70
N ALA A 67 -21.15 -2.46 17.35
CA ALA A 67 -22.60 -2.22 17.20
C ALA A 67 -23.18 -2.85 15.92
N VAL A 68 -22.29 -3.23 14.97
CA VAL A 68 -22.69 -3.85 13.70
C VAL A 68 -22.58 -5.38 13.81
N PRO A 69 -23.58 -6.16 13.36
CA PRO A 69 -23.45 -7.61 13.23
C PRO A 69 -22.21 -7.97 12.42
N VAL A 70 -21.35 -8.84 12.95
CA VAL A 70 -20.01 -9.11 12.40
C VAL A 70 -20.00 -9.51 10.92
N HIS A 71 -21.00 -10.26 10.48
CA HIS A 71 -21.11 -10.70 9.10
C HIS A 71 -21.51 -9.55 8.14
N LEU A 72 -22.22 -8.53 8.62
CA LEU A 72 -22.54 -7.33 7.85
C LEU A 72 -21.33 -6.41 7.76
N LEU A 73 -20.61 -6.19 8.88
CA LEU A 73 -19.37 -5.44 8.92
C LEU A 73 -18.36 -5.99 7.89
N ARG A 74 -18.09 -7.30 7.93
CA ARG A 74 -17.11 -7.94 7.05
C ARG A 74 -17.49 -7.93 5.57
N ARG A 75 -18.76 -7.81 5.21
CA ARG A 75 -19.21 -7.63 3.82
C ARG A 75 -18.95 -6.24 3.27
N GLN A 76 -18.77 -5.26 4.15
CA GLN A 76 -18.48 -3.86 3.79
C GLN A 76 -16.97 -3.59 3.71
N ILE A 77 -16.14 -4.48 4.26
CA ILE A 77 -14.68 -4.36 4.30
C ILE A 77 -14.07 -5.36 3.30
N GLY A 78 -13.27 -4.85 2.38
CA GLY A 78 -12.42 -5.69 1.55
C GLY A 78 -11.27 -6.25 2.39
N TYR A 79 -10.96 -7.54 2.23
CA TYR A 79 -9.83 -8.13 2.94
C TYR A 79 -9.00 -9.02 2.02
N ALA A 80 -7.76 -8.59 1.75
CA ALA A 80 -6.74 -9.35 1.05
C ALA A 80 -5.81 -9.99 2.09
N ILE A 81 -5.92 -11.30 2.24
CA ILE A 81 -5.15 -12.07 3.22
C ILE A 81 -3.80 -12.49 2.63
N GLN A 82 -2.83 -12.73 3.49
CA GLN A 82 -1.53 -13.31 3.15
C GLN A 82 -1.72 -14.64 2.38
N GLY A 83 -0.90 -14.89 1.33
CA GLY A 83 -0.97 -16.12 0.55
C GLY A 83 -2.16 -16.23 -0.41
N HIS A 84 -2.65 -15.12 -0.94
CA HIS A 84 -3.73 -14.97 -1.95
C HIS A 84 -5.13 -15.40 -1.48
N GLY A 85 -5.25 -16.42 -0.64
CA GLY A 85 -6.50 -16.91 -0.04
C GLY A 85 -7.62 -17.26 -1.03
N LEU A 86 -7.31 -17.53 -2.29
CA LEU A 86 -8.29 -17.90 -3.30
C LEU A 86 -8.88 -19.28 -3.01
N PHE A 87 -10.18 -19.44 -3.31
CA PHE A 87 -10.83 -20.74 -3.25
C PHE A 87 -10.34 -21.61 -4.40
N PRO A 88 -9.58 -22.71 -4.16
CA PRO A 88 -8.92 -23.48 -5.21
C PRO A 88 -9.91 -24.21 -6.14
N HIS A 89 -11.11 -24.50 -5.65
CA HIS A 89 -12.20 -25.17 -6.37
C HIS A 89 -13.14 -24.22 -7.11
N ARG A 90 -12.83 -22.91 -7.13
CA ARG A 90 -13.62 -21.88 -7.82
C ARG A 90 -12.77 -21.23 -8.91
N THR A 91 -13.43 -20.89 -10.02
CA THR A 91 -12.77 -20.10 -11.08
C THR A 91 -12.46 -18.69 -10.60
N VAL A 92 -11.67 -17.95 -11.36
CA VAL A 92 -11.36 -16.53 -11.12
C VAL A 92 -12.64 -15.71 -10.97
N ALA A 93 -13.57 -15.84 -11.93
CA ALA A 93 -14.85 -15.13 -11.88
C ALA A 93 -15.66 -15.49 -10.63
N GLN A 94 -15.66 -16.76 -10.23
CA GLN A 94 -16.36 -17.21 -9.03
C GLN A 94 -15.71 -16.73 -7.74
N ASN A 95 -14.37 -16.62 -7.71
CA ASN A 95 -13.65 -16.04 -6.60
C ASN A 95 -14.02 -14.56 -6.43
N ILE A 96 -13.92 -13.75 -7.48
CA ILE A 96 -14.27 -12.33 -7.48
C ILE A 96 -15.75 -12.13 -7.10
N ALA A 97 -16.66 -12.94 -7.63
CA ALA A 97 -18.09 -12.86 -7.38
C ALA A 97 -18.53 -13.22 -5.95
N THR A 98 -17.63 -13.64 -5.07
CA THR A 98 -17.97 -14.19 -3.74
C THR A 98 -18.79 -13.21 -2.90
N VAL A 99 -18.27 -12.00 -2.65
CA VAL A 99 -18.95 -11.01 -1.81
C VAL A 99 -20.17 -10.39 -2.52
N PRO A 100 -20.11 -10.00 -3.80
CA PRO A 100 -21.29 -9.57 -4.54
C PRO A 100 -22.48 -10.53 -4.48
N ARG A 101 -22.24 -11.86 -4.55
CA ARG A 101 -23.29 -12.87 -4.37
C ARG A 101 -23.90 -12.86 -2.97
N LEU A 102 -23.06 -12.72 -1.92
CA LEU A 102 -23.52 -12.61 -0.54
C LEU A 102 -24.35 -11.34 -0.28
N LEU A 103 -24.13 -10.30 -1.09
CA LEU A 103 -24.90 -9.05 -1.07
C LEU A 103 -26.16 -9.11 -1.93
N GLY A 104 -26.46 -10.24 -2.58
CA GLY A 104 -27.66 -10.44 -3.39
C GLY A 104 -27.63 -9.70 -4.73
N TRP A 105 -26.45 -9.34 -5.27
CA TRP A 105 -26.38 -8.72 -6.59
C TRP A 105 -26.89 -9.68 -7.67
N ASN A 106 -27.57 -9.12 -8.68
CA ASN A 106 -28.03 -9.91 -9.81
C ASN A 106 -26.84 -10.40 -10.68
N ARG A 107 -27.10 -11.44 -11.48
CA ARG A 107 -26.05 -12.09 -12.30
C ARG A 107 -25.40 -11.15 -13.31
N ALA A 108 -26.17 -10.27 -13.94
CA ALA A 108 -25.65 -9.33 -14.94
C ALA A 108 -24.70 -8.30 -14.30
N ARG A 109 -25.07 -7.73 -13.14
CA ARG A 109 -24.21 -6.81 -12.39
C ARG A 109 -22.93 -7.49 -11.92
N ILE A 110 -23.01 -8.74 -11.45
CA ILE A 110 -21.83 -9.50 -11.03
C ILE A 110 -20.90 -9.74 -12.22
N ALA A 111 -21.42 -10.17 -13.38
CA ALA A 111 -20.63 -10.43 -14.57
C ALA A 111 -19.90 -9.17 -15.03
N ALA A 112 -20.60 -8.04 -15.15
CA ALA A 112 -20.02 -6.77 -15.53
C ALA A 112 -18.92 -6.31 -14.53
N ARG A 113 -19.14 -6.49 -13.22
CA ARG A 113 -18.15 -6.14 -12.19
C ARG A 113 -16.91 -7.03 -12.23
N VAL A 114 -17.08 -8.31 -12.50
CA VAL A 114 -15.95 -9.25 -12.69
C VAL A 114 -15.09 -8.82 -13.87
N ASP A 115 -15.70 -8.52 -15.01
CA ASP A 115 -14.97 -8.11 -16.21
C ASP A 115 -14.28 -6.75 -16.01
N GLU A 116 -14.96 -5.78 -15.38
CA GLU A 116 -14.37 -4.49 -15.00
C GLU A 116 -13.11 -4.66 -14.15
N LEU A 117 -13.17 -5.50 -13.11
CA LEU A 117 -12.03 -5.72 -12.22
C LEU A 117 -10.91 -6.49 -12.93
N LEU A 118 -11.22 -7.48 -13.75
CA LEU A 118 -10.21 -8.18 -14.52
C LEU A 118 -9.45 -7.22 -15.45
N HIS A 119 -10.15 -6.36 -16.18
CA HIS A 119 -9.50 -5.32 -16.98
C HIS A 119 -8.66 -4.35 -16.13
N LEU A 120 -9.20 -3.91 -14.96
CA LEU A 120 -8.51 -3.01 -14.05
C LEU A 120 -7.17 -3.59 -13.56
N PHE A 121 -7.13 -4.92 -13.37
CA PHE A 121 -5.93 -5.66 -12.96
C PHE A 121 -5.13 -6.24 -14.14
N GLN A 122 -5.39 -5.79 -15.37
CA GLN A 122 -4.68 -6.22 -16.58
C GLN A 122 -4.74 -7.75 -16.82
N LEU A 123 -5.89 -8.35 -16.50
CA LEU A 123 -6.22 -9.74 -16.76
C LEU A 123 -7.36 -9.77 -17.80
N GLU A 124 -7.07 -10.20 -19.02
CA GLU A 124 -8.09 -10.25 -20.09
C GLU A 124 -9.25 -11.20 -19.69
N PRO A 125 -10.51 -10.71 -19.57
CA PRO A 125 -11.61 -11.53 -19.09
C PRO A 125 -11.85 -12.79 -19.92
N ALA A 126 -11.73 -12.71 -21.25
CA ALA A 126 -11.93 -13.85 -22.14
C ALA A 126 -10.94 -14.99 -21.86
N GLU A 127 -9.77 -14.67 -21.35
CA GLU A 127 -8.71 -15.63 -21.04
C GLU A 127 -8.76 -16.10 -19.58
N PHE A 128 -9.02 -15.20 -18.62
CA PHE A 128 -8.80 -15.48 -17.21
C PHE A 128 -10.03 -15.84 -16.40
N ARG A 129 -11.26 -15.41 -16.80
CA ARG A 129 -12.45 -15.56 -15.96
C ARG A 129 -12.79 -17.00 -15.57
N ASP A 130 -12.50 -17.97 -16.45
CA ASP A 130 -12.84 -19.38 -16.25
C ASP A 130 -11.66 -20.23 -15.77
N ARG A 131 -10.45 -19.64 -15.64
CA ARG A 131 -9.30 -20.32 -15.05
C ARG A 131 -9.47 -20.55 -13.56
N TYR A 132 -8.85 -21.62 -13.08
CA TYR A 132 -8.71 -21.92 -11.67
C TYR A 132 -7.41 -21.31 -11.09
N PRO A 133 -7.33 -21.07 -9.77
CA PRO A 133 -6.12 -20.53 -9.15
C PRO A 133 -4.83 -21.30 -9.49
N SER A 134 -4.89 -22.62 -9.61
CA SER A 134 -3.76 -23.48 -9.98
C SER A 134 -3.20 -23.22 -11.39
N GLN A 135 -3.95 -22.54 -12.24
CA GLN A 135 -3.58 -22.19 -13.62
C GLN A 135 -3.00 -20.75 -13.73
N LEU A 136 -2.81 -20.08 -12.59
CA LEU A 136 -2.34 -18.71 -12.50
C LEU A 136 -0.92 -18.65 -11.92
N SER A 137 -0.10 -17.70 -12.39
CA SER A 137 1.13 -17.33 -11.69
C SER A 137 0.84 -16.71 -10.32
N GLY A 138 1.83 -16.66 -9.42
CA GLY A 138 1.68 -16.03 -8.10
C GLY A 138 1.19 -14.57 -8.18
N GLY A 139 1.75 -13.79 -9.10
CA GLY A 139 1.31 -12.40 -9.33
C GLY A 139 -0.12 -12.29 -9.86
N GLN A 140 -0.55 -13.20 -10.74
CA GLN A 140 -1.94 -13.26 -11.22
C GLN A 140 -2.90 -13.66 -10.09
N GLN A 141 -2.53 -14.63 -9.25
CA GLN A 141 -3.32 -15.00 -8.07
C GLN A 141 -3.47 -13.81 -7.11
N GLN A 142 -2.41 -13.04 -6.91
CA GLN A 142 -2.42 -11.82 -6.08
C GLN A 142 -3.40 -10.78 -6.63
N ARG A 143 -3.32 -10.47 -7.92
CA ARG A 143 -4.24 -9.56 -8.59
C ARG A 143 -5.70 -10.00 -8.46
N VAL A 144 -5.99 -11.28 -8.63
CA VAL A 144 -7.33 -11.85 -8.42
C VAL A 144 -7.77 -11.75 -6.95
N GLY A 145 -6.85 -11.95 -6.00
CA GLY A 145 -7.11 -11.79 -4.56
C GLY A 145 -7.55 -10.37 -4.20
N VAL A 146 -6.83 -9.36 -4.73
CA VAL A 146 -7.19 -7.95 -4.53
C VAL A 146 -8.49 -7.59 -5.28
N ALA A 147 -8.67 -8.07 -6.52
CA ALA A 147 -9.92 -7.90 -7.27
C ALA A 147 -11.12 -8.46 -6.50
N ARG A 148 -10.99 -9.63 -5.88
CA ARG A 148 -12.03 -10.22 -5.01
C ARG A 148 -12.34 -9.33 -3.82
N ALA A 149 -11.31 -8.78 -3.16
CA ALA A 149 -11.49 -7.89 -2.02
C ALA A 149 -12.20 -6.59 -2.39
N LEU A 150 -11.99 -6.08 -3.61
CA LEU A 150 -12.61 -4.87 -4.16
C LEU A 150 -13.97 -5.11 -4.84
N ALA A 151 -14.40 -6.37 -4.99
CA ALA A 151 -15.55 -6.71 -5.83
C ALA A 151 -16.86 -6.06 -5.40
N ALA A 152 -17.06 -5.89 -4.09
CA ALA A 152 -18.25 -5.24 -3.53
C ALA A 152 -18.15 -3.71 -3.46
N SER A 153 -17.11 -3.11 -4.02
CA SER A 153 -16.79 -1.67 -3.92
C SER A 153 -16.72 -1.19 -2.46
N PRO A 154 -15.89 -1.83 -1.61
CA PRO A 154 -15.78 -1.45 -0.21
C PRO A 154 -15.15 -0.08 -0.07
N LYS A 155 -15.55 0.68 0.95
CA LYS A 155 -14.87 1.94 1.32
C LYS A 155 -13.53 1.70 2.00
N LEU A 156 -13.37 0.55 2.66
CA LEU A 156 -12.17 0.13 3.38
C LEU A 156 -11.63 -1.19 2.83
N LEU A 157 -10.35 -1.19 2.47
CA LEU A 157 -9.59 -2.38 2.08
C LEU A 157 -8.47 -2.64 3.09
N LEU A 158 -8.46 -3.80 3.69
CA LEU A 158 -7.40 -4.29 4.56
C LEU A 158 -6.53 -5.28 3.80
N MET A 159 -5.21 -5.15 3.91
CA MET A 159 -4.25 -5.99 3.19
C MET A 159 -3.16 -6.49 4.13
N ASP A 160 -3.01 -7.80 4.23
CA ASP A 160 -2.03 -8.46 5.11
C ASP A 160 -0.87 -9.01 4.26
N GLU A 161 0.27 -8.33 4.26
CA GLU A 161 1.49 -8.64 3.49
C GLU A 161 1.20 -8.96 1.99
N PRO A 162 0.50 -8.07 1.26
CA PRO A 162 0.01 -8.41 -0.07
C PRO A 162 1.09 -8.68 -1.11
N PHE A 163 2.32 -8.22 -0.89
CA PHE A 163 3.41 -8.34 -1.88
C PHE A 163 4.53 -9.28 -1.46
N GLY A 164 4.45 -9.87 -0.26
CA GLY A 164 5.54 -10.65 0.33
C GLY A 164 5.99 -11.87 -0.49
N ALA A 165 5.07 -12.49 -1.24
CA ALA A 165 5.35 -13.69 -2.05
C ALA A 165 5.72 -13.38 -3.52
N LEU A 166 5.82 -12.10 -3.91
CA LEU A 166 6.11 -11.71 -5.29
C LEU A 166 7.61 -11.47 -5.51
N ASP A 167 8.10 -11.85 -6.69
CA ASP A 167 9.43 -11.43 -7.14
C ASP A 167 9.53 -9.90 -7.28
N PRO A 168 10.74 -9.31 -7.26
CA PRO A 168 10.91 -7.86 -7.21
C PRO A 168 10.25 -7.09 -8.37
N ILE A 169 10.27 -7.64 -9.58
CA ILE A 169 9.72 -6.96 -10.77
C ILE A 169 8.19 -6.96 -10.72
N ILE A 170 7.58 -8.12 -10.44
CA ILE A 170 6.13 -8.26 -10.31
C ILE A 170 5.62 -7.42 -9.12
N ARG A 171 6.39 -7.39 -8.02
CA ARG A 171 6.08 -6.58 -6.82
C ARG A 171 5.99 -5.10 -7.17
N ALA A 172 7.00 -4.54 -7.85
CA ALA A 172 7.01 -3.12 -8.23
C ALA A 172 5.79 -2.75 -9.10
N HIS A 173 5.44 -3.61 -10.08
CA HIS A 173 4.25 -3.39 -10.91
C HIS A 173 2.95 -3.46 -10.08
N ALA A 174 2.81 -4.45 -9.20
CA ALA A 174 1.62 -4.60 -8.36
C ALA A 174 1.43 -3.44 -7.38
N GLN A 175 2.52 -2.87 -6.86
CA GLN A 175 2.50 -1.67 -6.00
C GLN A 175 2.05 -0.43 -6.78
N ALA A 176 2.57 -0.20 -7.98
CA ALA A 176 2.17 0.90 -8.85
C ALA A 176 0.69 0.78 -9.27
N ASP A 177 0.25 -0.44 -9.63
CA ASP A 177 -1.15 -0.74 -9.94
C ASP A 177 -2.05 -0.44 -8.73
N LEU A 178 -1.69 -0.90 -7.52
CA LEU A 178 -2.46 -0.65 -6.29
C LEU A 178 -2.66 0.84 -6.03
N ARG A 179 -1.59 1.65 -6.16
CA ARG A 179 -1.65 3.10 -5.96
C ARG A 179 -2.58 3.77 -6.98
N THR A 180 -2.50 3.36 -8.24
CA THR A 180 -3.35 3.87 -9.32
C THR A 180 -4.82 3.53 -9.08
N ILE A 181 -5.10 2.28 -8.69
CA ILE A 181 -6.45 1.79 -8.41
C ILE A 181 -7.04 2.49 -7.18
N GLN A 182 -6.25 2.63 -6.12
CA GLN A 182 -6.65 3.33 -4.90
C GLN A 182 -7.09 4.78 -5.18
N ARG A 183 -6.27 5.53 -5.93
CA ARG A 183 -6.60 6.90 -6.33
C ARG A 183 -7.86 6.99 -7.20
N ARG A 184 -8.04 6.04 -8.13
CA ARG A 184 -9.21 6.00 -9.00
C ARG A 184 -10.50 5.68 -8.27
N LEU A 185 -10.45 4.79 -7.28
CA LEU A 185 -11.62 4.32 -6.54
C LEU A 185 -11.91 5.14 -5.27
N GLY A 186 -10.94 5.91 -4.78
CA GLY A 186 -11.04 6.64 -3.51
C GLY A 186 -11.17 5.72 -2.29
N THR A 187 -10.74 4.46 -2.40
CA THR A 187 -10.83 3.47 -1.32
C THR A 187 -9.80 3.74 -0.25
N THR A 188 -10.21 3.76 1.03
CA THR A 188 -9.27 3.78 2.16
C THR A 188 -8.57 2.43 2.28
N ILE A 189 -7.25 2.42 2.40
CA ILE A 189 -6.46 1.19 2.50
C ILE A 189 -5.66 1.18 3.79
N VAL A 190 -5.70 0.06 4.52
CA VAL A 190 -4.75 -0.25 5.58
C VAL A 190 -3.96 -1.48 5.15
N LEU A 191 -2.67 -1.29 4.92
CA LEU A 191 -1.75 -2.31 4.43
C LEU A 191 -0.72 -2.64 5.50
N VAL A 192 -0.55 -3.90 5.81
CA VAL A 192 0.50 -4.41 6.69
C VAL A 192 1.65 -4.94 5.86
N THR A 193 2.87 -4.57 6.21
CA THR A 193 4.11 -5.09 5.62
C THR A 193 5.24 -5.11 6.65
N HIS A 194 6.31 -5.81 6.34
CA HIS A 194 7.60 -5.71 7.06
C HIS A 194 8.64 -4.91 6.25
N ASP A 195 8.30 -4.43 5.06
CA ASP A 195 9.21 -3.70 4.17
C ASP A 195 8.98 -2.18 4.28
N MET A 196 9.98 -1.47 4.83
CA MET A 196 9.95 -0.02 4.96
C MET A 196 9.95 0.69 3.60
N ASN A 197 10.50 0.09 2.53
CA ASN A 197 10.44 0.70 1.20
C ASN A 197 9.00 0.70 0.68
N GLU A 198 8.25 -0.40 0.89
CA GLU A 198 6.82 -0.44 0.57
C GLU A 198 6.05 0.66 1.32
N ALA A 199 6.34 0.81 2.63
CA ALA A 199 5.68 1.82 3.44
C ALA A 199 5.95 3.25 2.93
N ILE A 200 7.18 3.55 2.56
CA ILE A 200 7.57 4.87 2.05
C ILE A 200 6.98 5.14 0.66
N GLN A 201 6.97 4.15 -0.23
CA GLN A 201 6.48 4.33 -1.60
C GLN A 201 4.96 4.39 -1.71
N LEU A 202 4.25 3.63 -0.86
CA LEU A 202 2.80 3.48 -0.96
C LEU A 202 2.03 4.37 0.02
N GLY A 203 2.55 4.56 1.25
CA GLY A 203 1.80 5.20 2.32
C GLY A 203 1.57 6.70 2.13
N ASP A 204 0.37 7.16 2.38
CA ASP A 204 0.11 8.56 2.70
C ASP A 204 0.50 8.83 4.17
N ARG A 205 0.33 7.81 5.03
CA ARG A 205 0.86 7.76 6.39
C ARG A 205 1.47 6.40 6.69
N ILE A 206 2.45 6.39 7.57
CA ILE A 206 3.12 5.18 8.05
C ILE A 206 2.88 5.06 9.55
N ALA A 207 2.38 3.90 9.97
CA ALA A 207 2.27 3.48 11.36
C ALA A 207 3.40 2.49 11.66
N VAL A 208 4.40 2.90 12.43
CA VAL A 208 5.52 2.02 12.83
C VAL A 208 5.17 1.35 14.13
N MET A 209 5.14 0.02 14.14
CA MET A 209 4.86 -0.79 15.32
C MET A 209 6.07 -1.61 15.75
N ASP A 210 6.28 -1.69 17.05
CA ASP A 210 7.21 -2.62 17.67
C ASP A 210 6.68 -3.11 19.02
N GLN A 211 6.87 -4.39 19.32
CA GLN A 211 6.47 -5.05 20.57
C GLN A 211 5.04 -4.71 21.03
N GLY A 212 4.11 -4.61 20.10
CA GLY A 212 2.70 -4.30 20.36
C GLY A 212 2.36 -2.81 20.45
N HIS A 213 3.34 -1.92 20.49
CA HIS A 213 3.14 -0.48 20.60
C HIS A 213 3.22 0.23 19.25
N LEU A 214 2.46 1.31 19.10
CA LEU A 214 2.59 2.27 18.00
C LEU A 214 3.66 3.30 18.36
N LEU A 215 4.83 3.20 17.74
CA LEU A 215 5.97 4.09 18.01
C LEU A 215 5.89 5.42 17.29
N GLN A 216 5.37 5.41 16.04
CA GLN A 216 5.23 6.61 15.22
C GLN A 216 4.08 6.45 14.24
N TYR A 217 3.28 7.51 14.06
CA TYR A 217 2.24 7.60 13.04
C TYR A 217 2.35 8.96 12.34
N ALA A 218 2.93 8.97 11.15
CA ALA A 218 3.25 10.21 10.44
C ALA A 218 3.29 10.02 8.91
N GLU A 219 3.44 11.12 8.17
CA GLU A 219 3.74 11.09 6.76
C GLU A 219 5.13 10.45 6.49
N PRO A 220 5.35 9.81 5.33
CA PRO A 220 6.62 9.14 5.01
C PRO A 220 7.84 10.06 5.19
N ARG A 221 7.73 11.33 4.76
CA ARG A 221 8.81 12.30 4.91
C ARG A 221 9.17 12.54 6.37
N GLU A 222 8.17 12.71 7.22
CA GLU A 222 8.37 12.94 8.66
C GLU A 222 9.03 11.73 9.32
N VAL A 223 8.61 10.51 8.98
CA VAL A 223 9.23 9.28 9.48
C VAL A 223 10.71 9.21 9.09
N VAL A 224 11.04 9.56 7.83
CA VAL A 224 12.44 9.52 7.33
C VAL A 224 13.30 10.58 7.98
N VAL A 225 12.80 11.82 8.13
CA VAL A 225 13.59 12.99 8.62
C VAL A 225 13.67 12.98 10.14
N HIS A 226 12.58 12.68 10.83
CA HIS A 226 12.42 12.75 12.28
C HIS A 226 11.91 11.42 12.85
N PRO A 227 12.71 10.32 12.82
CA PRO A 227 12.31 9.08 13.46
C PRO A 227 12.09 9.30 14.95
N ALA A 228 10.94 8.84 15.47
CA ALA A 228 10.54 9.09 16.86
C ALA A 228 11.39 8.32 17.88
N THR A 229 12.01 7.20 17.46
CA THR A 229 12.86 6.35 18.31
C THR A 229 14.07 5.84 17.52
N ASP A 230 15.09 5.37 18.21
CA ASP A 230 16.25 4.72 17.59
C ASP A 230 15.83 3.51 16.76
N PHE A 231 14.86 2.73 17.21
CA PHE A 231 14.30 1.60 16.47
C PHE A 231 13.73 2.00 15.11
N VAL A 232 12.96 3.09 15.06
CA VAL A 232 12.45 3.63 13.78
C VAL A 232 13.62 4.04 12.88
N GLY A 233 14.67 4.64 13.45
CA GLY A 233 15.90 4.98 12.75
C GLY A 233 16.63 3.77 12.17
N GLU A 234 16.73 2.68 12.94
CA GLU A 234 17.33 1.41 12.53
C GLU A 234 16.52 0.73 11.42
N LEU A 235 15.18 0.72 11.54
CA LEU A 235 14.29 0.17 10.52
C LEU A 235 14.38 0.91 9.19
N LEU A 236 14.68 2.21 9.23
CA LEU A 236 14.98 3.01 8.04
C LEU A 236 16.34 2.66 7.41
N GLY A 237 17.28 2.11 8.16
CA GLY A 237 18.64 1.86 7.71
C GLY A 237 19.46 3.16 7.59
N SER A 238 20.54 3.27 8.37
CA SER A 238 21.32 4.52 8.48
C SER A 238 21.89 5.02 7.14
N GLY A 239 22.31 4.11 6.25
CA GLY A 239 22.82 4.43 4.92
C GLY A 239 21.74 4.72 3.87
N GLU A 240 20.51 4.26 4.09
CA GLU A 240 19.43 4.34 3.11
C GLU A 240 18.58 5.63 3.24
N ARG A 241 18.60 6.29 4.39
CA ARG A 241 17.75 7.47 4.68
C ARG A 241 17.85 8.58 3.63
N PRO A 242 19.06 8.98 3.16
CA PRO A 242 19.19 9.98 2.10
C PRO A 242 18.48 9.57 0.81
N PHE A 243 18.62 8.30 0.41
CA PHE A 243 17.99 7.76 -0.81
C PHE A 243 16.47 7.64 -0.66
N ARG A 244 15.99 7.29 0.53
CA ARG A 244 14.56 7.27 0.84
C ARG A 244 13.96 8.68 0.81
N LEU A 245 14.67 9.68 1.29
CA LEU A 245 14.24 11.07 1.19
C LEU A 245 14.15 11.51 -0.28
N LEU A 246 15.12 11.15 -1.10
CA LEU A 246 15.10 11.45 -2.54
C LEU A 246 13.96 10.73 -3.27
N SER A 247 13.60 9.52 -2.86
CA SER A 247 12.47 8.79 -3.48
C SER A 247 11.10 9.44 -3.24
N LEU A 248 10.97 10.28 -2.23
CA LEU A 248 9.76 11.04 -1.90
C LEU A 248 9.66 12.38 -2.65
N GLN A 249 10.68 12.76 -3.41
CA GLN A 249 10.79 14.06 -4.06
C GLN A 249 10.71 13.90 -5.58
N PRO A 250 9.62 14.34 -6.24
CA PRO A 250 9.51 14.23 -7.69
C PRO A 250 10.44 15.22 -8.38
N VAL A 251 11.05 14.81 -9.48
CA VAL A 251 12.00 15.60 -10.27
C VAL A 251 11.42 16.97 -10.68
N ARG A 252 10.13 17.02 -11.03
CA ARG A 252 9.46 18.25 -11.48
C ARG A 252 9.60 19.46 -10.53
N ASP A 253 9.77 19.21 -9.24
CA ASP A 253 9.88 20.26 -8.22
C ASP A 253 11.30 20.87 -8.14
N PHE A 254 12.27 20.30 -8.87
CA PHE A 254 13.68 20.63 -8.77
C PHE A 254 14.37 20.90 -10.11
N ILE A 255 13.60 21.00 -11.20
CA ILE A 255 14.13 21.25 -12.55
C ILE A 255 14.88 22.57 -12.59
N GLU A 256 16.07 22.54 -13.19
CA GLU A 256 16.91 23.71 -13.44
C GLU A 256 16.91 24.05 -14.95
N PRO A 257 16.95 25.34 -15.32
CA PRO A 257 17.14 25.74 -16.71
C PRO A 257 18.48 25.23 -17.26
N GLY A 258 18.51 24.86 -18.53
CA GLY A 258 19.71 24.44 -19.22
C GLY A 258 19.53 23.12 -19.97
N GLU A 259 20.53 22.82 -20.79
CA GLU A 259 20.57 21.58 -21.56
C GLU A 259 21.37 20.51 -20.84
N ALA A 260 21.09 19.26 -21.14
CA ALA A 260 21.87 18.10 -20.72
C ALA A 260 21.85 17.06 -21.84
N GLU A 261 22.92 16.29 -21.97
CA GLU A 261 23.05 15.25 -22.96
C GLU A 261 22.40 13.93 -22.50
N GLY A 262 22.00 13.12 -23.46
CA GLY A 262 21.48 11.77 -23.27
C GLY A 262 19.97 11.67 -23.23
N GLU A 263 19.47 10.48 -22.85
CA GLU A 263 18.04 10.23 -22.77
C GLU A 263 17.39 11.02 -21.65
N ALA A 264 16.23 11.61 -21.96
CA ALA A 264 15.49 12.43 -20.98
C ALA A 264 14.60 11.54 -20.10
N ILE A 265 14.64 11.78 -18.79
CA ILE A 265 13.73 11.16 -17.83
C ILE A 265 12.40 11.91 -17.74
N ALA A 266 11.33 11.24 -17.32
CA ALA A 266 10.03 11.89 -17.11
C ALA A 266 10.07 12.79 -15.85
N ASP A 267 9.33 13.90 -15.88
CA ASP A 267 9.21 14.82 -14.75
C ASP A 267 8.52 14.23 -13.51
N THR A 268 7.86 13.08 -13.69
CA THR A 268 7.15 12.33 -12.64
C THR A 268 8.02 11.37 -11.84
N VAL A 269 9.24 11.04 -12.31
CA VAL A 269 10.16 10.16 -11.58
C VAL A 269 10.73 10.86 -10.34
N SER A 270 11.28 10.10 -9.40
CA SER A 270 11.87 10.65 -8.20
C SER A 270 13.28 11.21 -8.42
N LEU A 271 13.74 12.07 -7.52
CA LEU A 271 15.15 12.51 -7.51
C LEU A 271 16.10 11.33 -7.29
N ARG A 272 15.68 10.25 -6.63
CA ARG A 272 16.47 9.03 -6.51
C ARG A 272 16.74 8.42 -7.88
N ASP A 273 15.68 8.26 -8.70
CA ASP A 273 15.81 7.68 -10.04
C ASP A 273 16.70 8.55 -10.94
N ALA A 274 16.56 9.88 -10.84
CA ALA A 274 17.41 10.84 -11.56
C ALA A 274 18.89 10.74 -11.13
N LEU A 275 19.15 10.62 -9.83
CA LEU A 275 20.49 10.42 -9.28
C LEU A 275 21.09 9.10 -9.74
N GLU A 276 20.32 8.02 -9.69
CA GLU A 276 20.75 6.69 -10.14
C GLU A 276 21.14 6.70 -11.62
N ASP A 277 20.30 7.32 -12.48
CA ASP A 277 20.59 7.45 -13.91
C ASP A 277 21.85 8.28 -14.17
N ALA A 278 22.01 9.44 -13.49
CA ALA A 278 23.18 10.29 -13.60
C ALA A 278 24.47 9.54 -13.21
N LEU A 279 24.45 8.83 -12.09
CA LEU A 279 25.61 8.06 -11.59
C LEU A 279 25.96 6.88 -12.53
N TRP A 280 24.94 6.12 -12.98
CA TRP A 280 25.12 4.96 -13.82
C TRP A 280 25.69 5.32 -15.20
N THR A 281 25.25 6.44 -15.74
CA THR A 281 25.69 6.94 -17.07
C THR A 281 26.90 7.86 -17.00
N GLY A 282 27.40 8.20 -15.80
CA GLY A 282 28.53 9.13 -15.61
C GLY A 282 28.23 10.58 -16.00
N ARG A 283 26.95 10.98 -16.02
CA ARG A 283 26.52 12.30 -16.43
C ARG A 283 26.46 13.28 -15.26
N ALA A 284 26.89 14.51 -15.47
CA ALA A 284 26.77 15.57 -14.46
C ALA A 284 25.33 16.12 -14.34
N ALA A 285 24.49 15.91 -15.37
CA ALA A 285 23.10 16.31 -15.39
C ALA A 285 22.26 15.37 -16.30
N VAL A 286 20.98 15.25 -16.01
CA VAL A 286 20.00 14.44 -16.74
C VAL A 286 18.92 15.38 -17.30
N PRO A 287 18.59 15.33 -18.61
CA PRO A 287 17.51 16.13 -19.18
C PRO A 287 16.16 15.62 -18.68
N VAL A 288 15.20 16.52 -18.46
CA VAL A 288 13.86 16.21 -17.97
C VAL A 288 12.82 16.56 -19.02
N ARG A 289 11.92 15.60 -19.33
CA ARG A 289 10.80 15.81 -20.25
C ARG A 289 9.46 15.79 -19.51
N GLY A 290 8.58 16.70 -19.93
CA GLY A 290 7.20 16.72 -19.44
C GLY A 290 6.31 15.70 -20.18
N ALA A 291 5.04 15.64 -19.78
CA ALA A 291 4.03 14.73 -20.35
C ALA A 291 3.82 14.91 -21.88
N SER A 292 4.05 16.11 -22.43
CA SER A 292 4.00 16.40 -23.86
C SER A 292 5.22 15.91 -24.66
N GLY A 293 6.25 15.39 -23.98
CA GLY A 293 7.54 15.03 -24.57
C GLY A 293 8.51 16.20 -24.72
N ALA A 294 8.11 17.44 -24.41
CA ALA A 294 8.99 18.62 -24.45
C ALA A 294 10.02 18.57 -23.31
N ILE A 295 11.25 18.99 -23.61
CA ILE A 295 12.30 19.17 -22.59
C ILE A 295 11.97 20.38 -21.74
N LEU A 296 11.83 20.19 -20.42
CA LEU A 296 11.53 21.21 -19.44
C LEU A 296 12.79 21.86 -18.84
N GLY A 297 13.92 21.17 -18.93
CA GLY A 297 15.19 21.56 -18.34
C GLY A 297 16.01 20.33 -17.96
N ARG A 298 16.76 20.43 -16.88
CA ARG A 298 17.65 19.36 -16.41
C ARG A 298 17.63 19.24 -14.87
N ILE A 299 18.10 18.09 -14.38
CA ILE A 299 18.50 17.90 -12.98
C ILE A 299 20.01 17.67 -12.95
N THR A 300 20.72 18.47 -12.17
CA THR A 300 22.15 18.29 -11.94
C THR A 300 22.40 17.30 -10.81
N LEU A 301 23.51 16.58 -10.88
CA LEU A 301 23.96 15.67 -9.81
C LEU A 301 24.11 16.42 -8.47
N ASP A 302 24.69 17.63 -8.50
CA ASP A 302 24.84 18.48 -7.31
C ASP A 302 23.48 18.84 -6.70
N ARG A 303 22.49 19.19 -7.54
CA ARG A 303 21.13 19.50 -7.08
C ARG A 303 20.50 18.30 -6.37
N ALA A 304 20.56 17.12 -6.98
CA ALA A 304 20.02 15.90 -6.41
C ALA A 304 20.70 15.54 -5.07
N VAL A 305 22.03 15.60 -5.01
CA VAL A 305 22.80 15.32 -3.78
C VAL A 305 22.45 16.29 -2.65
N ARG A 306 22.27 17.58 -2.93
CA ARG A 306 21.85 18.56 -1.90
C ARG A 306 20.48 18.25 -1.31
N GLN A 307 19.55 17.69 -2.10
CA GLN A 307 18.21 17.30 -1.62
C GLN A 307 18.24 16.02 -0.77
N ALA A 308 19.32 15.23 -0.83
CA ALA A 308 19.52 14.07 0.03
C ALA A 308 19.87 14.45 1.48
N ALA A 309 20.33 15.70 1.71
CA ALA A 309 20.68 16.16 3.04
C ALA A 309 19.43 16.32 3.92
N ARG A 310 19.60 16.05 5.23
CA ARG A 310 18.54 16.29 6.22
C ARG A 310 18.12 17.76 6.17
N PRO A 311 16.84 18.08 6.00
CA PRO A 311 16.34 19.45 6.11
C PRO A 311 16.70 20.03 7.49
N LYS A 312 17.05 21.32 7.49
CA LYS A 312 17.36 22.05 8.74
C LYS A 312 16.09 22.39 9.50
#